data_430733f6926274039d810afeafcccb66
#
_entry.id   430733f6926274039d810afeafcccb66
#
_cell.length_a   1.000
_cell.length_b   1.000
_cell.length_c   1.000
_cell.angle_alpha   90.00
_cell.angle_beta   90.00
_cell.angle_gamma   90.00
#
_symmetry.space_group_name_H-M   'P 1'
#
loop_
_entity.id
_entity.type
_entity.pdbx_description
1 polymer ?
#
loop_
_entity_poly.entity_id
_entity_poly.type
_entity_poly.pdbx_seq_one_letter_code
_entity_poly.pdbx_strand_id
1 'polypeptide(L)'
;MTPWPPLRTGLLATLLALLALFTGCATVAPPDEAPVPAVAPPPPAAPAAPAPVAEPAPAAAPAPDPAPARAQAQARGRLDPLDDAARGDLWARVRAGFAMPDLDNELVRKWEQYYAQRPDYVQRMTARGARYLWHIVEEIDRRGMPTDLALLPFIESAFDPQALSVARAAGMWQFMPGTGRDFELKQNLFRDDRRDILASTRAALDYLHKLHGLFGDWHLALAAYNWGQGNVQRARARNAKAGLEAGYEQMRMPDETRNYVPKLQAIKNIVARPEAFGLVLPPLEDHPYFISVPIERDIDVALAARLSGLTLEQFHQLNPQHNKPVILAAGTPQVLLPYDNANRFVAGLAAHRGALASWTAWVAPRTVKPLEAARQVGMTEDQLREVNRIPARMLVRAGSTLLVPRSAHQASDVTEAVADNAMIALAPEARPPRRLQVKVGRKPLTVAALARRHGMSAAALAAANGVGANASFRPGQLVTVLVPHRTAAPTKVAAKVAGTQRAAPRLAASKPTARRTIDRKARPAARARVASR
;
A
#
# COMPACT_ATOMS: atom_id res chain seq x y z
N MET A 1 20.15 -7.36 83.81
CA MET A 1 19.70 -6.17 83.06
C MET A 1 20.92 -5.65 82.33
N THR A 2 21.14 -6.11 81.12
CA THR A 2 22.22 -5.65 80.23
C THR A 2 21.57 -5.05 78.98
N PRO A 3 21.91 -3.82 78.56
CA PRO A 3 21.28 -3.21 77.37
C PRO A 3 21.92 -3.70 76.07
N TRP A 4 21.09 -3.89 75.07
CA TRP A 4 21.46 -4.28 73.71
C TRP A 4 22.21 -3.12 72.99
N PRO A 5 23.17 -3.42 72.10
CA PRO A 5 23.88 -2.42 71.32
C PRO A 5 23.06 -1.95 70.11
N PRO A 6 23.30 -0.76 69.57
CA PRO A 6 22.56 -0.20 68.44
C PRO A 6 22.96 -0.86 67.12
N LEU A 7 21.91 -1.20 66.34
CA LEU A 7 21.99 -1.69 64.98
C LEU A 7 22.70 -0.66 64.06
N ARG A 8 23.72 -1.12 63.38
CA ARG A 8 24.54 -0.35 62.42
C ARG A 8 23.75 0.05 61.18
N THR A 9 23.68 1.32 60.93
CA THR A 9 23.13 2.04 59.73
C THR A 9 23.90 1.73 58.44
N GLY A 10 24.65 0.62 58.35
CA GLY A 10 25.42 0.26 57.16
C GLY A 10 24.72 -0.68 56.15
N LEU A 11 23.62 -1.30 56.53
CA LEU A 11 22.93 -2.28 55.62
C LEU A 11 21.89 -1.63 54.69
N LEU A 12 21.42 -0.43 54.99
CA LEU A 12 20.46 0.28 54.13
C LEU A 12 21.13 0.92 52.91
N ALA A 13 22.37 1.33 53.03
CA ALA A 13 23.13 1.94 51.92
C ALA A 13 23.54 0.92 50.85
N THR A 14 23.80 -0.33 51.24
CA THR A 14 24.17 -1.42 50.32
C THR A 14 22.95 -1.99 49.61
N LEU A 15 21.74 -1.95 50.21
CA LEU A 15 20.51 -2.40 49.55
C LEU A 15 20.01 -1.39 48.53
N LEU A 16 20.20 -0.08 48.75
CA LEU A 16 19.86 0.96 47.78
C LEU A 16 20.84 1.03 46.60
N ALA A 17 22.11 0.66 46.79
CA ALA A 17 23.09 0.56 45.71
C ALA A 17 22.84 -0.67 44.79
N LEU A 18 22.28 -1.76 45.34
CA LEU A 18 21.89 -2.94 44.56
C LEU A 18 20.56 -2.77 43.83
N LEU A 19 19.64 -1.91 44.33
CA LEU A 19 18.41 -1.58 43.59
C LEU A 19 18.66 -0.59 42.43
N ALA A 20 19.70 0.23 42.49
CA ALA A 20 20.06 1.14 41.40
C ALA A 20 20.78 0.44 40.21
N LEU A 21 21.23 -0.80 40.41
CA LEU A 21 21.89 -1.61 39.37
C LEU A 21 20.90 -2.46 38.57
N PHE A 22 19.63 -2.54 38.97
CA PHE A 22 18.59 -3.31 38.25
C PHE A 22 17.53 -2.46 37.52
N THR A 23 17.66 -1.13 37.55
CA THR A 23 16.80 -0.24 36.75
C THR A 23 17.49 0.30 35.49
N GLY A 24 18.60 -0.28 35.10
CA GLY A 24 19.09 -0.22 33.74
C GLY A 24 18.32 -1.26 32.91
N CYS A 25 17.11 -0.98 32.48
CA CYS A 25 16.59 -1.52 31.24
C CYS A 25 17.56 -1.03 30.15
N ALA A 26 18.66 -1.76 29.95
CA ALA A 26 19.27 -1.83 28.67
C ALA A 26 18.16 -2.42 27.78
N THR A 27 17.42 -1.54 27.09
CA THR A 27 16.89 -1.88 25.79
C THR A 27 18.11 -2.33 25.02
N VAL A 28 18.30 -3.65 24.96
CA VAL A 28 19.10 -4.26 23.92
C VAL A 28 18.40 -3.80 22.66
N ALA A 29 18.96 -2.76 22.03
CA ALA A 29 18.59 -2.40 20.69
C ALA A 29 18.75 -3.70 19.89
N PRO A 30 17.74 -4.12 19.10
CA PRO A 30 17.91 -5.23 18.20
C PRO A 30 19.17 -4.95 17.39
N PRO A 31 20.02 -5.97 17.15
CA PRO A 31 21.28 -5.78 16.41
C PRO A 31 20.91 -5.03 15.13
N ASP A 32 21.63 -3.95 14.82
CA ASP A 32 21.47 -3.09 13.67
C ASP A 32 21.03 -3.89 12.43
N GLU A 33 19.73 -4.02 12.20
CA GLU A 33 19.28 -4.25 10.85
C GLU A 33 19.70 -2.99 10.10
N ALA A 34 20.59 -3.17 9.13
CA ALA A 34 20.96 -2.09 8.25
C ALA A 34 19.67 -1.40 7.82
N PRO A 35 19.54 -0.09 7.98
CA PRO A 35 18.29 0.59 7.63
C PRO A 35 17.99 0.22 6.19
N VAL A 36 16.87 -0.46 5.96
CA VAL A 36 16.31 -0.58 4.62
C VAL A 36 16.22 0.87 4.14
N PRO A 37 16.94 1.27 3.08
CA PRO A 37 16.98 2.66 2.68
C PRO A 37 15.54 3.13 2.48
N ALA A 38 15.13 4.14 3.23
CA ALA A 38 13.84 4.75 3.04
C ALA A 38 13.79 5.26 1.60
N VAL A 39 12.88 4.68 0.80
CA VAL A 39 12.62 5.17 -0.56
C VAL A 39 12.17 6.62 -0.41
N ALA A 40 13.01 7.56 -0.82
CA ALA A 40 12.64 8.97 -0.81
C ALA A 40 11.37 9.13 -1.67
N PRO A 41 10.34 9.84 -1.19
CA PRO A 41 9.15 10.06 -1.98
C PRO A 41 9.56 10.72 -3.30
N PRO A 42 9.08 10.24 -4.45
CA PRO A 42 9.30 10.95 -5.70
C PRO A 42 8.75 12.36 -5.53
N PRO A 43 9.45 13.38 -6.03
CA PRO A 43 8.90 14.72 -6.08
C PRO A 43 7.54 14.68 -6.78
N PRO A 44 6.56 15.50 -6.37
CA PRO A 44 5.23 15.49 -6.95
C PRO A 44 5.36 15.58 -8.47
N ALA A 45 4.68 14.67 -9.17
CA ALA A 45 4.65 14.66 -10.63
C ALA A 45 4.20 16.03 -11.12
N ALA A 46 5.00 16.66 -11.97
CA ALA A 46 4.55 17.83 -12.71
C ALA A 46 3.27 17.46 -13.48
N PRO A 47 2.31 18.38 -13.64
CA PRO A 47 1.09 18.10 -14.37
C PRO A 47 1.46 17.57 -15.76
N ALA A 48 0.93 16.40 -16.10
CA ALA A 48 1.12 15.80 -17.41
C ALA A 48 0.47 16.72 -18.45
N ALA A 49 1.22 17.04 -19.48
CA ALA A 49 0.66 17.63 -20.69
C ALA A 49 -0.41 16.66 -21.25
N PRO A 50 -1.50 17.18 -21.85
CA PRO A 50 -2.54 16.32 -22.42
C PRO A 50 -1.90 15.40 -23.48
N ALA A 51 -2.12 14.10 -23.30
CA ALA A 51 -1.70 13.11 -24.27
C ALA A 51 -2.53 13.26 -25.56
N PRO A 52 -1.93 13.04 -26.73
CA PRO A 52 -2.69 12.91 -27.96
C PRO A 52 -3.68 11.74 -27.83
N VAL A 53 -4.90 11.94 -28.33
CA VAL A 53 -5.95 10.93 -28.38
C VAL A 53 -5.41 9.73 -29.16
N ALA A 54 -5.22 8.61 -28.45
CA ALA A 54 -4.83 7.36 -29.08
C ALA A 54 -6.06 6.73 -29.74
N GLU A 55 -5.89 6.24 -30.96
CA GLU A 55 -6.81 5.30 -31.60
C GLU A 55 -7.08 4.10 -30.68
N PRO A 56 -8.31 3.53 -30.72
CA PRO A 56 -8.64 2.39 -29.87
C PRO A 56 -7.71 1.21 -30.21
N ALA A 57 -6.93 0.78 -29.23
CA ALA A 57 -6.14 -0.42 -29.32
C ALA A 57 -7.04 -1.61 -29.58
N PRO A 58 -6.60 -2.62 -30.37
CA PRO A 58 -7.35 -3.85 -30.56
C PRO A 58 -7.61 -4.49 -29.19
N ALA A 59 -8.84 -5.00 -29.04
CA ALA A 59 -9.32 -5.63 -27.81
C ALA A 59 -8.28 -6.63 -27.27
N ALA A 60 -7.90 -6.45 -26.02
CA ALA A 60 -7.02 -7.39 -25.33
C ALA A 60 -7.61 -8.79 -25.44
N ALA A 61 -6.78 -9.77 -25.82
CA ALA A 61 -7.16 -11.16 -25.78
C ALA A 61 -7.71 -11.50 -24.39
N PRO A 62 -8.81 -12.26 -24.28
CA PRO A 62 -9.39 -12.63 -23.00
C PRO A 62 -8.29 -13.30 -22.15
N ALA A 63 -8.23 -12.93 -20.86
CA ALA A 63 -7.35 -13.57 -19.90
C ALA A 63 -7.57 -15.09 -19.97
N PRO A 64 -6.51 -15.91 -19.90
CA PRO A 64 -6.67 -17.36 -19.97
C PRO A 64 -7.66 -17.81 -18.90
N ASP A 65 -8.67 -18.56 -19.34
CA ASP A 65 -9.75 -19.09 -18.52
C ASP A 65 -9.14 -19.87 -17.33
N PRO A 66 -9.48 -19.55 -16.08
CA PRO A 66 -9.02 -20.33 -14.91
C PRO A 66 -9.58 -21.76 -14.88
N ALA A 67 -10.49 -22.12 -15.81
CA ALA A 67 -11.07 -23.45 -15.94
C ALA A 67 -10.04 -24.58 -16.15
N PRO A 68 -8.96 -24.43 -16.98
CA PRO A 68 -7.98 -25.51 -17.11
C PRO A 68 -7.16 -25.78 -15.85
N ALA A 69 -6.88 -24.74 -15.04
CA ALA A 69 -6.19 -24.93 -13.76
C ALA A 69 -7.09 -25.64 -12.72
N ARG A 70 -8.38 -25.33 -12.71
CA ARG A 70 -9.39 -26.04 -11.91
C ARG A 70 -9.56 -27.49 -12.33
N ALA A 71 -9.63 -27.76 -13.64
CA ALA A 71 -9.73 -29.13 -14.19
C ALA A 71 -8.47 -29.93 -13.89
N GLN A 72 -7.28 -29.34 -13.95
CA GLN A 72 -6.03 -30.02 -13.61
C GLN A 72 -5.88 -30.29 -12.11
N ALA A 73 -6.33 -29.40 -11.24
CA ALA A 73 -6.33 -29.63 -9.79
C ALA A 73 -7.34 -30.70 -9.38
N GLN A 74 -8.49 -30.76 -10.06
CA GLN A 74 -9.52 -31.79 -9.85
C GLN A 74 -9.16 -33.13 -10.48
N ALA A 75 -8.48 -33.16 -11.62
CA ALA A 75 -8.04 -34.37 -12.30
C ALA A 75 -6.84 -35.05 -11.60
N ARG A 76 -6.06 -34.28 -10.84
CA ARG A 76 -4.94 -34.79 -10.04
C ARG A 76 -5.33 -35.17 -8.63
N GLY A 77 -6.45 -35.76 -8.36
CA GLY A 77 -7.03 -36.24 -7.09
C GLY A 77 -6.10 -36.54 -5.90
N ARG A 78 -4.85 -36.14 -5.96
CA ARG A 78 -3.79 -36.13 -4.97
C ARG A 78 -2.75 -35.11 -5.39
N LEU A 79 -2.57 -34.06 -4.60
CA LEU A 79 -1.37 -33.23 -4.64
C LEU A 79 -0.25 -34.11 -4.04
N ASP A 80 0.44 -34.88 -4.89
CA ASP A 80 1.52 -35.77 -4.45
C ASP A 80 2.84 -35.00 -4.55
N PRO A 81 3.49 -34.69 -3.41
CA PRO A 81 4.80 -34.06 -3.43
C PRO A 81 5.92 -35.01 -3.94
N LEU A 82 5.61 -36.28 -4.18
CA LEU A 82 6.57 -37.31 -4.59
C LEU A 82 6.72 -37.48 -6.10
N ASP A 83 6.03 -36.71 -6.92
CA ASP A 83 6.19 -36.72 -8.38
C ASP A 83 7.47 -35.97 -8.85
N ASP A 84 8.40 -35.81 -7.93
CA ASP A 84 9.61 -34.99 -8.07
C ASP A 84 10.83 -35.86 -8.42
N ALA A 85 10.89 -36.35 -9.60
CA ALA A 85 12.05 -37.10 -10.08
C ALA A 85 13.32 -36.26 -10.31
N ALA A 86 13.27 -34.96 -10.15
CA ALA A 86 14.45 -34.08 -10.31
C ALA A 86 14.32 -32.76 -9.51
N ARG A 87 14.56 -32.82 -8.19
CA ARG A 87 14.77 -31.61 -7.37
C ARG A 87 16.15 -31.04 -7.69
N GLY A 88 16.21 -30.14 -8.68
CA GLY A 88 17.43 -29.42 -9.02
C GLY A 88 17.83 -28.40 -7.95
N ASP A 89 19.02 -27.83 -8.08
CA ASP A 89 19.46 -26.68 -7.28
C ASP A 89 18.88 -25.39 -7.88
N LEU A 90 17.96 -24.74 -7.18
CA LEU A 90 17.37 -23.48 -7.59
C LEU A 90 18.42 -22.37 -7.75
N TRP A 91 19.47 -22.35 -6.91
CA TRP A 91 20.56 -21.40 -7.08
C TRP A 91 21.33 -21.63 -8.38
N ALA A 92 21.51 -22.87 -8.80
CA ALA A 92 22.13 -23.18 -10.10
C ALA A 92 21.26 -22.64 -11.24
N ARG A 93 19.93 -22.80 -11.18
CA ARG A 93 18.99 -22.23 -12.15
C ARG A 93 19.07 -20.70 -12.17
N VAL A 94 19.07 -20.05 -11.03
CA VAL A 94 19.22 -18.59 -10.91
C VAL A 94 20.52 -18.12 -11.54
N ARG A 95 21.67 -18.79 -11.26
CA ARG A 95 22.98 -18.45 -11.85
C ARG A 95 22.99 -18.61 -13.36
N ALA A 96 22.41 -19.69 -13.87
CA ALA A 96 22.37 -19.98 -15.30
C ALA A 96 21.58 -18.95 -16.12
N GLY A 97 20.61 -18.29 -15.48
CA GLY A 97 19.77 -17.26 -16.12
C GLY A 97 20.26 -15.81 -15.93
N PHE A 98 21.43 -15.59 -15.33
CA PHE A 98 22.01 -14.25 -15.24
C PHE A 98 22.36 -13.72 -16.62
N ALA A 99 21.77 -12.59 -17.03
CA ALA A 99 21.95 -12.02 -18.35
C ALA A 99 22.01 -10.48 -18.36
N MET A 100 21.93 -9.84 -17.20
CA MET A 100 22.19 -8.40 -17.13
C MET A 100 23.68 -8.10 -17.24
N PRO A 101 24.08 -7.01 -17.91
CA PRO A 101 25.46 -6.55 -17.91
C PRO A 101 26.00 -6.41 -16.48
N ASP A 102 27.24 -6.85 -16.27
CA ASP A 102 27.90 -6.67 -14.99
C ASP A 102 28.33 -5.22 -14.77
N LEU A 103 28.24 -4.77 -13.53
CA LEU A 103 28.76 -3.50 -13.06
C LEU A 103 29.98 -3.77 -12.15
N ASP A 104 31.15 -3.20 -12.51
CA ASP A 104 32.34 -3.27 -11.66
C ASP A 104 32.81 -1.86 -11.29
N ASN A 105 32.56 -1.47 -10.05
CA ASN A 105 33.03 -0.20 -9.50
C ASN A 105 33.20 -0.26 -7.97
N GLU A 106 33.69 0.84 -7.39
CA GLU A 106 33.94 0.90 -5.94
C GLU A 106 32.68 0.73 -5.09
N LEU A 107 31.51 1.12 -5.61
CA LEU A 107 30.25 0.94 -4.87
C LEU A 107 29.84 -0.53 -4.82
N VAL A 108 30.07 -1.30 -5.88
CA VAL A 108 29.86 -2.76 -5.87
C VAL A 108 30.74 -3.40 -4.81
N ARG A 109 32.07 -3.14 -4.82
CA ARG A 109 33.02 -3.67 -3.84
C ARG A 109 32.66 -3.29 -2.41
N LYS A 110 32.20 -2.06 -2.19
CA LYS A 110 31.70 -1.61 -0.89
C LYS A 110 30.52 -2.45 -0.41
N TRP A 111 29.54 -2.76 -1.30
CA TRP A 111 28.37 -3.55 -0.92
C TRP A 111 28.68 -5.04 -0.78
N GLU A 112 29.59 -5.59 -1.57
CA GLU A 112 30.12 -6.94 -1.37
C GLU A 112 30.72 -7.08 0.02
N GLN A 113 31.61 -6.17 0.40
CA GLN A 113 32.21 -6.16 1.74
C GLN A 113 31.16 -5.98 2.84
N TYR A 114 30.17 -5.12 2.63
CA TYR A 114 29.07 -4.92 3.58
C TYR A 114 28.31 -6.21 3.87
N TYR A 115 27.95 -6.98 2.84
CA TYR A 115 27.25 -8.25 3.00
C TYR A 115 28.15 -9.36 3.52
N ALA A 116 29.39 -9.46 3.04
CA ALA A 116 30.36 -10.46 3.50
C ALA A 116 30.66 -10.35 5.00
N GLN A 117 30.67 -9.13 5.55
CA GLN A 117 30.85 -8.89 6.99
C GLN A 117 29.58 -9.18 7.82
N ARG A 118 28.48 -9.59 7.20
CA ARG A 118 27.19 -9.85 7.87
C ARG A 118 26.57 -11.19 7.45
N PRO A 119 27.27 -12.31 7.70
CA PRO A 119 26.82 -13.62 7.26
C PRO A 119 25.43 -13.98 7.80
N ASP A 120 25.13 -13.64 9.06
CA ASP A 120 23.82 -13.88 9.66
C ASP A 120 22.69 -13.10 8.96
N TYR A 121 22.99 -11.89 8.50
CA TYR A 121 22.01 -11.10 7.75
C TYR A 121 21.73 -11.73 6.38
N VAL A 122 22.77 -12.14 5.65
CA VAL A 122 22.64 -12.85 4.37
C VAL A 122 21.88 -14.16 4.56
N GLN A 123 22.18 -14.92 5.60
CA GLN A 123 21.48 -16.17 5.93
C GLN A 123 19.98 -15.93 6.21
N ARG A 124 19.65 -14.89 6.98
CA ARG A 124 18.23 -14.54 7.23
C ARG A 124 17.49 -14.13 5.95
N MET A 125 18.12 -13.31 5.09
CA MET A 125 17.53 -12.91 3.82
C MET A 125 17.26 -14.12 2.92
N THR A 126 18.24 -15.00 2.76
CA THR A 126 18.12 -16.19 1.91
C THR A 126 17.09 -17.18 2.48
N ALA A 127 17.04 -17.37 3.79
CA ALA A 127 16.02 -18.20 4.44
C ALA A 127 14.58 -17.65 4.24
N ARG A 128 14.41 -16.33 4.23
CA ARG A 128 13.11 -15.72 3.88
C ARG A 128 12.80 -15.93 2.40
N GLY A 129 13.78 -15.66 1.52
CA GLY A 129 13.65 -15.79 0.08
C GLY A 129 13.32 -17.19 -0.39
N ALA A 130 13.77 -18.22 0.33
CA ALA A 130 13.53 -19.63 0.03
C ALA A 130 12.06 -19.97 -0.24
N ARG A 131 11.12 -19.26 0.41
CA ARG A 131 9.67 -19.47 0.22
C ARG A 131 9.13 -18.93 -1.09
N TYR A 132 9.79 -17.93 -1.68
CA TYR A 132 9.23 -17.12 -2.78
C TYR A 132 10.04 -17.24 -4.06
N LEU A 133 11.34 -17.53 -3.92
CA LEU A 133 12.32 -17.44 -5.01
C LEU A 133 11.94 -18.33 -6.19
N TRP A 134 11.49 -19.55 -5.94
CA TRP A 134 11.04 -20.45 -7.00
C TRP A 134 9.93 -19.83 -7.86
N HIS A 135 8.88 -19.30 -7.22
CA HIS A 135 7.78 -18.64 -7.93
C HIS A 135 8.26 -17.42 -8.73
N ILE A 136 9.17 -16.64 -8.18
CA ILE A 136 9.72 -15.45 -8.85
C ILE A 136 10.53 -15.87 -10.09
N VAL A 137 11.36 -16.90 -9.97
CA VAL A 137 12.15 -17.43 -11.10
C VAL A 137 11.23 -17.97 -12.19
N GLU A 138 10.20 -18.75 -11.85
CA GLU A 138 9.18 -19.22 -12.78
C GLU A 138 8.52 -18.08 -13.57
N GLU A 139 8.16 -17.00 -12.88
CA GLU A 139 7.54 -15.82 -13.51
C GLU A 139 8.52 -15.05 -14.40
N ILE A 140 9.81 -15.03 -14.05
CA ILE A 140 10.90 -14.43 -14.84
C ILE A 140 11.12 -15.25 -16.11
N ASP A 141 11.27 -16.56 -15.99
CA ASP A 141 11.50 -17.46 -17.11
C ASP A 141 10.36 -17.43 -18.13
N ARG A 142 9.10 -17.42 -17.67
CA ARG A 142 7.92 -17.29 -18.56
C ARG A 142 7.93 -15.98 -19.37
N ARG A 143 8.61 -14.94 -18.89
CA ARG A 143 8.73 -13.65 -19.58
C ARG A 143 10.02 -13.50 -20.37
N GLY A 144 10.90 -14.49 -20.34
CA GLY A 144 12.23 -14.40 -20.96
C GLY A 144 13.08 -13.26 -20.39
N MET A 145 12.96 -12.97 -19.10
CA MET A 145 13.70 -11.91 -18.43
C MET A 145 14.94 -12.45 -17.71
N PRO A 146 15.95 -11.61 -17.43
CA PRO A 146 17.14 -12.01 -16.68
C PRO A 146 16.81 -12.43 -15.25
N THR A 147 17.34 -13.56 -14.79
CA THR A 147 17.13 -14.04 -13.41
C THR A 147 17.83 -13.17 -12.34
N ASP A 148 18.71 -12.28 -12.74
CA ASP A 148 19.23 -11.18 -11.89
C ASP A 148 18.09 -10.45 -11.16
N LEU A 149 16.95 -10.30 -11.81
CA LEU A 149 15.77 -9.62 -11.27
C LEU A 149 15.12 -10.38 -10.11
N ALA A 150 15.34 -11.69 -9.99
CA ALA A 150 14.90 -12.47 -8.83
C ALA A 150 15.58 -12.04 -7.53
N LEU A 151 16.70 -11.35 -7.64
CA LEU A 151 17.48 -10.85 -6.50
C LEU A 151 17.03 -9.47 -6.01
N LEU A 152 16.11 -8.78 -6.70
CA LEU A 152 15.63 -7.46 -6.29
C LEU A 152 14.99 -7.43 -4.89
N PRO A 153 14.16 -8.41 -4.49
CA PRO A 153 13.59 -8.41 -3.15
C PRO A 153 14.64 -8.47 -2.03
N PHE A 154 15.87 -8.94 -2.29
CA PHE A 154 16.97 -8.85 -1.31
C PHE A 154 17.29 -7.40 -0.94
N ILE A 155 17.34 -6.52 -1.94
CA ILE A 155 17.72 -5.11 -1.73
C ILE A 155 16.53 -4.20 -1.43
N GLU A 156 15.31 -4.61 -1.76
CA GLU A 156 14.09 -3.86 -1.49
C GLU A 156 13.56 -4.06 -0.07
N SER A 157 13.51 -5.31 0.39
CA SER A 157 12.87 -5.65 1.68
C SER A 157 13.53 -6.80 2.43
N ALA A 158 14.68 -7.32 1.97
CA ALA A 158 15.23 -8.58 2.46
C ALA A 158 14.19 -9.73 2.42
N PHE A 159 13.37 -9.79 1.37
CA PHE A 159 12.25 -10.71 1.19
C PHE A 159 11.18 -10.66 2.30
N ASP A 160 10.98 -9.51 2.93
CA ASP A 160 9.88 -9.34 3.87
C ASP A 160 8.58 -8.91 3.16
N PRO A 161 7.56 -9.76 3.05
CA PRO A 161 6.31 -9.42 2.40
C PRO A 161 5.43 -8.46 3.24
N GLN A 162 5.75 -8.31 4.53
CA GLN A 162 5.07 -7.37 5.43
C GLN A 162 5.75 -5.99 5.47
N ALA A 163 6.91 -5.83 4.82
CA ALA A 163 7.67 -4.59 4.86
C ALA A 163 6.82 -3.37 4.48
N LEU A 164 6.98 -2.31 5.25
CA LEU A 164 6.33 -1.02 5.02
C LEU A 164 7.32 0.11 5.28
N SER A 165 7.69 0.84 4.25
CA SER A 165 8.60 1.98 4.37
C SER A 165 7.92 3.22 4.96
N VAL A 166 8.73 4.17 5.44
CA VAL A 166 8.24 5.49 5.90
C VAL A 166 7.46 6.21 4.79
N ALA A 167 7.86 6.04 3.53
CA ALA A 167 7.19 6.58 2.36
C ALA A 167 5.94 5.77 1.94
N ARG A 168 5.59 4.70 2.71
CA ARG A 168 4.46 3.80 2.45
C ARG A 168 4.63 2.89 1.24
N ALA A 169 5.85 2.64 0.78
CA ALA A 169 6.10 1.51 -0.08
C ALA A 169 5.85 0.21 0.69
N ALA A 170 5.29 -0.82 0.08
CA ALA A 170 4.85 -2.03 0.78
C ALA A 170 5.19 -3.32 0.03
N GLY A 171 5.39 -4.40 0.79
CA GLY A 171 5.61 -5.75 0.30
C GLY A 171 7.05 -6.03 -0.11
N MET A 172 7.30 -7.24 -0.60
CA MET A 172 8.64 -7.67 -1.04
C MET A 172 9.25 -6.74 -2.09
N TRP A 173 8.43 -6.24 -3.01
CA TRP A 173 8.79 -5.42 -4.15
C TRP A 173 8.73 -3.92 -3.88
N GLN A 174 8.40 -3.50 -2.65
CA GLN A 174 8.32 -2.10 -2.20
C GLN A 174 7.51 -1.19 -3.14
N PHE A 175 6.33 -1.64 -3.56
CA PHE A 175 5.45 -0.81 -4.38
C PHE A 175 4.94 0.43 -3.64
N MET A 176 5.15 1.60 -4.25
CA MET A 176 4.48 2.83 -3.84
C MET A 176 2.96 2.73 -4.09
N PRO A 177 2.09 3.38 -3.26
CA PRO A 177 0.65 3.28 -3.43
C PRO A 177 0.15 3.67 -4.83
N GLY A 178 0.73 4.68 -5.46
CA GLY A 178 0.38 5.12 -6.81
C GLY A 178 0.75 4.08 -7.85
N THR A 179 2.03 3.70 -7.89
CA THR A 179 2.55 2.70 -8.82
C THR A 179 1.82 1.36 -8.67
N GLY A 180 1.50 0.94 -7.43
CA GLY A 180 0.71 -0.27 -7.22
C GLY A 180 -0.66 -0.21 -7.91
N ARG A 181 -1.36 0.93 -7.83
CA ARG A 181 -2.65 1.10 -8.55
C ARG A 181 -2.49 1.10 -10.07
N ASP A 182 -1.41 1.70 -10.59
CA ASP A 182 -1.11 1.71 -12.03
C ASP A 182 -0.87 0.29 -12.60
N PHE A 183 -0.51 -0.66 -11.72
CA PHE A 183 -0.33 -2.09 -12.02
C PHE A 183 -1.39 -2.98 -11.36
N GLU A 184 -2.60 -2.44 -11.12
CA GLU A 184 -3.80 -3.14 -10.68
C GLU A 184 -3.70 -3.80 -9.29
N LEU A 185 -2.73 -3.38 -8.46
CA LEU A 185 -2.63 -3.84 -7.07
C LEU A 185 -3.68 -3.13 -6.23
N LYS A 186 -4.71 -3.85 -5.85
CA LYS A 186 -5.83 -3.32 -5.03
C LYS A 186 -5.33 -2.96 -3.63
N GLN A 187 -5.78 -1.82 -3.14
CA GLN A 187 -5.41 -1.27 -1.83
C GLN A 187 -6.68 -0.76 -1.16
N ASN A 188 -7.31 -1.57 -0.33
CA ASN A 188 -8.58 -1.25 0.29
C ASN A 188 -8.63 -1.64 1.78
N LEU A 189 -9.81 -1.65 2.38
CA LEU A 189 -10.00 -1.98 3.80
C LEU A 189 -9.56 -3.40 4.14
N PHE A 190 -9.83 -4.38 3.25
CA PHE A 190 -9.64 -5.80 3.52
C PHE A 190 -8.30 -6.33 3.02
N ARG A 191 -7.76 -5.77 1.94
CA ARG A 191 -6.52 -6.26 1.33
C ARG A 191 -5.61 -5.13 0.82
N ASP A 192 -4.32 -5.45 0.75
CA ASP A 192 -3.30 -4.64 0.10
C ASP A 192 -2.45 -5.55 -0.79
N ASP A 193 -2.78 -5.61 -2.08
CA ASP A 193 -2.17 -6.53 -3.04
C ASP A 193 -0.69 -6.21 -3.34
N ARG A 194 -0.18 -5.08 -2.87
CA ARG A 194 1.27 -4.79 -2.90
C ARG A 194 2.08 -5.77 -2.05
N ARG A 195 1.41 -6.45 -1.10
CA ARG A 195 1.96 -7.51 -0.25
C ARG A 195 1.66 -8.91 -0.78
N ASP A 196 0.63 -9.06 -1.62
CA ASP A 196 0.27 -10.35 -2.22
C ASP A 196 1.44 -10.90 -3.04
N ILE A 197 1.83 -12.13 -2.77
CA ILE A 197 3.02 -12.75 -3.37
C ILE A 197 2.90 -12.85 -4.89
N LEU A 198 1.75 -13.33 -5.37
CA LEU A 198 1.53 -13.55 -6.80
C LEU A 198 1.29 -12.22 -7.54
N ALA A 199 0.37 -11.41 -7.02
CA ALA A 199 -0.02 -10.17 -7.66
C ALA A 199 1.15 -9.17 -7.71
N SER A 200 1.90 -9.01 -6.61
CA SER A 200 3.01 -8.07 -6.58
C SER A 200 4.20 -8.54 -7.42
N THR A 201 4.46 -9.86 -7.50
CA THR A 201 5.51 -10.40 -8.39
C THR A 201 5.16 -10.14 -9.85
N ARG A 202 3.92 -10.48 -10.28
CA ARG A 202 3.44 -10.13 -11.63
C ARG A 202 3.64 -8.65 -11.93
N ALA A 203 3.13 -7.79 -11.06
CA ALA A 203 3.19 -6.34 -11.24
C ALA A 203 4.62 -5.80 -11.31
N ALA A 204 5.55 -6.33 -10.49
CA ALA A 204 6.95 -5.91 -10.48
C ALA A 204 7.65 -6.27 -11.80
N LEU A 205 7.45 -7.49 -12.28
CA LEU A 205 8.04 -7.93 -13.54
C LEU A 205 7.43 -7.20 -14.74
N ASP A 206 6.12 -6.96 -14.75
CA ASP A 206 5.46 -6.16 -15.79
C ASP A 206 5.98 -4.71 -15.79
N TYR A 207 6.20 -4.11 -14.61
CA TYR A 207 6.78 -2.77 -14.49
C TYR A 207 8.24 -2.74 -14.97
N LEU A 208 9.06 -3.69 -14.57
CA LEU A 208 10.46 -3.81 -14.99
C LEU A 208 10.57 -4.04 -16.50
N HIS A 209 9.72 -4.89 -17.07
CA HIS A 209 9.64 -5.11 -18.51
C HIS A 209 9.30 -3.81 -19.26
N LYS A 210 8.29 -3.07 -18.79
CA LYS A 210 7.94 -1.75 -19.33
C LYS A 210 9.10 -0.75 -19.25
N LEU A 211 9.80 -0.72 -18.12
CA LEU A 211 10.95 0.18 -17.94
C LEU A 211 12.12 -0.19 -18.85
N HIS A 212 12.39 -1.48 -19.00
CA HIS A 212 13.41 -1.95 -19.93
C HIS A 212 13.05 -1.61 -21.39
N GLY A 213 11.80 -1.80 -21.81
CA GLY A 213 11.32 -1.37 -23.12
C GLY A 213 11.45 0.13 -23.35
N LEU A 214 11.33 0.96 -22.29
CA LEU A 214 11.49 2.42 -22.39
C LEU A 214 12.95 2.87 -22.50
N PHE A 215 13.89 2.20 -21.85
CA PHE A 215 15.27 2.65 -21.75
C PHE A 215 16.26 1.83 -22.60
N GLY A 216 15.91 0.59 -22.96
CA GLY A 216 16.78 -0.36 -23.67
C GLY A 216 17.99 -0.84 -22.85
N ASP A 217 17.99 -0.58 -21.55
CA ASP A 217 19.11 -0.82 -20.64
C ASP A 217 18.58 -1.20 -19.25
N TRP A 218 19.05 -2.33 -18.71
CA TRP A 218 18.57 -2.84 -17.42
C TRP A 218 19.01 -1.96 -16.24
N HIS A 219 20.21 -1.38 -16.26
CA HIS A 219 20.66 -0.50 -15.18
C HIS A 219 19.82 0.78 -15.12
N LEU A 220 19.45 1.32 -16.29
CA LEU A 220 18.53 2.44 -16.36
C LEU A 220 17.10 2.07 -15.98
N ALA A 221 16.63 0.88 -16.33
CA ALA A 221 15.35 0.37 -15.91
C ALA A 221 15.28 0.23 -14.38
N LEU A 222 16.31 -0.31 -13.75
CA LEU A 222 16.44 -0.43 -12.31
C LEU A 222 16.52 0.94 -11.60
N ALA A 223 17.29 1.87 -12.17
CA ALA A 223 17.30 3.25 -11.69
C ALA A 223 15.91 3.90 -11.77
N ALA A 224 15.14 3.58 -12.81
CA ALA A 224 13.78 4.09 -12.99
C ALA A 224 12.76 3.40 -12.07
N TYR A 225 12.96 2.13 -11.75
CA TYR A 225 12.16 1.43 -10.74
C TYR A 225 12.29 2.10 -9.37
N ASN A 226 13.52 2.39 -8.95
CA ASN A 226 13.81 3.04 -7.66
C ASN A 226 13.46 4.54 -7.63
N TRP A 227 13.85 5.30 -8.67
CA TRP A 227 13.76 6.77 -8.66
C TRP A 227 12.57 7.33 -9.45
N GLY A 228 11.93 6.49 -10.24
CA GLY A 228 10.84 6.85 -11.14
C GLY A 228 11.33 7.23 -12.55
N GLN A 229 10.62 6.69 -13.56
CA GLN A 229 10.96 6.84 -14.99
C GLN A 229 11.16 8.30 -15.43
N GLY A 230 10.32 9.22 -14.95
CA GLY A 230 10.40 10.63 -15.32
C GLY A 230 11.68 11.32 -14.81
N ASN A 231 12.22 10.90 -13.67
CA ASN A 231 13.48 11.42 -13.14
C ASN A 231 14.65 10.96 -14.00
N VAL A 232 14.68 9.67 -14.36
CA VAL A 232 15.72 9.09 -15.22
C VAL A 232 15.69 9.74 -16.61
N GLN A 233 14.52 9.89 -17.22
CA GLN A 233 14.37 10.59 -18.50
C GLN A 233 14.91 12.02 -18.46
N ARG A 234 14.59 12.79 -17.40
CA ARG A 234 15.11 14.14 -17.21
C ARG A 234 16.64 14.16 -17.00
N ALA A 235 17.19 13.18 -16.29
CA ALA A 235 18.63 13.07 -16.09
C ALA A 235 19.35 12.75 -17.40
N ARG A 236 18.83 11.79 -18.19
CA ARG A 236 19.34 11.48 -19.53
C ARG A 236 19.31 12.71 -20.48
N ALA A 237 18.18 13.41 -20.49
CA ALA A 237 18.04 14.62 -21.31
C ALA A 237 19.02 15.73 -20.91
N ARG A 238 19.34 15.89 -19.62
CA ARG A 238 20.35 16.85 -19.17
C ARG A 238 21.76 16.47 -19.65
N ASN A 239 22.12 15.18 -19.54
CA ASN A 239 23.42 14.70 -20.02
C ASN A 239 23.53 14.85 -21.53
N ALA A 240 22.52 14.44 -22.30
CA ALA A 240 22.49 14.59 -23.73
C ALA A 240 22.65 16.06 -24.17
N LYS A 241 21.97 17.01 -23.49
CA LYS A 241 22.13 18.46 -23.76
C LYS A 241 23.52 18.96 -23.43
N ALA A 242 24.23 18.34 -22.51
CA ALA A 242 25.60 18.68 -22.14
C ALA A 242 26.66 17.94 -22.96
N GLY A 243 26.28 17.11 -23.95
CA GLY A 243 27.21 16.29 -24.74
C GLY A 243 27.85 15.15 -23.93
N LEU A 244 27.25 14.77 -22.80
CA LEU A 244 27.73 13.69 -21.92
C LEU A 244 26.99 12.39 -22.22
N GLU A 245 27.65 11.27 -21.92
CA GLU A 245 27.00 9.96 -21.94
C GLU A 245 25.79 9.92 -21.01
N ALA A 246 24.77 9.16 -21.40
CA ALA A 246 23.49 9.08 -20.69
C ALA A 246 23.27 7.68 -20.08
N GLY A 247 24.35 6.97 -19.76
CA GLY A 247 24.35 5.69 -19.06
C GLY A 247 24.10 5.86 -17.56
N TYR A 248 23.92 4.73 -16.86
CA TYR A 248 23.61 4.72 -15.42
C TYR A 248 24.68 5.47 -14.60
N GLU A 249 25.97 5.16 -14.80
CA GLU A 249 27.06 5.69 -14.00
C GLU A 249 27.32 7.19 -14.20
N GLN A 250 27.04 7.69 -15.42
CA GLN A 250 27.29 9.09 -15.80
C GLN A 250 26.16 10.03 -15.37
N MET A 251 25.02 9.49 -14.93
CA MET A 251 23.90 10.33 -14.53
C MET A 251 24.06 10.87 -13.10
N ARG A 252 23.72 12.14 -12.93
CA ARG A 252 23.55 12.71 -11.60
C ARG A 252 22.19 12.27 -11.03
N MET A 253 22.22 11.45 -10.00
CA MET A 253 21.06 10.89 -9.32
C MET A 253 21.25 10.89 -7.79
N PRO A 254 20.18 10.70 -6.98
CA PRO A 254 20.30 10.55 -5.52
C PRO A 254 21.22 9.39 -5.14
N ASP A 255 21.83 9.49 -3.96
CA ASP A 255 22.75 8.45 -3.47
C ASP A 255 22.08 7.09 -3.32
N GLU A 256 20.79 7.04 -2.95
CA GLU A 256 20.01 5.81 -2.90
C GLU A 256 19.99 5.12 -4.27
N THR A 257 19.59 5.85 -5.31
CA THR A 257 19.52 5.31 -6.68
C THR A 257 20.91 4.96 -7.23
N ARG A 258 21.93 5.78 -6.91
CA ARG A 258 23.31 5.51 -7.27
C ARG A 258 23.85 4.22 -6.66
N ASN A 259 23.37 3.82 -5.50
CA ASN A 259 23.75 2.58 -4.83
C ASN A 259 22.84 1.39 -5.19
N TYR A 260 21.75 1.62 -5.94
CA TYR A 260 20.74 0.59 -6.17
C TYR A 260 21.26 -0.56 -7.02
N VAL A 261 21.77 -0.28 -8.23
CA VAL A 261 22.38 -1.30 -9.09
C VAL A 261 23.63 -1.91 -8.45
N PRO A 262 24.56 -1.14 -7.84
CA PRO A 262 25.69 -1.73 -7.11
C PRO A 262 25.30 -2.71 -5.99
N LYS A 263 24.20 -2.44 -5.25
CA LYS A 263 23.69 -3.40 -4.26
C LYS A 263 23.23 -4.70 -4.90
N LEU A 264 22.47 -4.60 -6.00
CA LEU A 264 21.99 -5.78 -6.73
C LEU A 264 23.17 -6.57 -7.29
N GLN A 265 24.15 -5.89 -7.89
CA GLN A 265 25.35 -6.53 -8.42
C GLN A 265 26.14 -7.26 -7.32
N ALA A 266 26.29 -6.65 -6.15
CA ALA A 266 26.96 -7.29 -5.02
C ALA A 266 26.24 -8.58 -4.58
N ILE A 267 24.89 -8.57 -4.50
CA ILE A 267 24.12 -9.78 -4.22
C ILE A 267 24.28 -10.82 -5.33
N LYS A 268 24.23 -10.40 -6.61
CA LYS A 268 24.51 -11.26 -7.77
C LYS A 268 25.87 -11.95 -7.64
N ASN A 269 26.92 -11.20 -7.34
CA ASN A 269 28.28 -11.72 -7.20
C ASN A 269 28.38 -12.73 -6.04
N ILE A 270 27.73 -12.44 -4.91
CA ILE A 270 27.64 -13.35 -3.76
C ILE A 270 26.89 -14.64 -4.12
N VAL A 271 25.75 -14.53 -4.82
CA VAL A 271 24.98 -15.70 -5.26
C VAL A 271 25.78 -16.52 -6.29
N ALA A 272 26.53 -15.85 -7.16
CA ALA A 272 27.35 -16.51 -8.16
C ALA A 272 28.51 -17.32 -7.53
N ARG A 273 29.16 -16.78 -6.50
CA ARG A 273 30.38 -17.36 -5.90
C ARG A 273 30.43 -17.07 -4.39
N PRO A 274 29.52 -17.64 -3.58
CA PRO A 274 29.39 -17.32 -2.16
C PRO A 274 30.67 -17.61 -1.36
N GLU A 275 31.43 -18.64 -1.72
CA GLU A 275 32.67 -19.01 -1.10
C GLU A 275 33.78 -17.94 -1.24
N ALA A 276 33.74 -17.15 -2.33
CA ALA A 276 34.70 -16.04 -2.52
C ALA A 276 34.48 -14.91 -1.49
N PHE A 277 33.33 -14.88 -0.85
CA PHE A 277 32.94 -13.91 0.18
C PHE A 277 32.92 -14.53 1.59
N GLY A 278 33.37 -15.80 1.75
CA GLY A 278 33.30 -16.52 3.01
C GLY A 278 31.87 -16.83 3.47
N LEU A 279 30.92 -16.91 2.52
CA LEU A 279 29.50 -17.13 2.77
C LEU A 279 29.09 -18.53 2.30
N VAL A 280 28.05 -19.06 2.93
CA VAL A 280 27.38 -20.30 2.52
C VAL A 280 25.90 -19.98 2.31
N LEU A 281 25.40 -20.25 1.11
CA LEU A 281 23.97 -20.14 0.84
C LEU A 281 23.28 -21.43 1.29
N PRO A 282 22.08 -21.34 1.90
CA PRO A 282 21.29 -22.54 2.22
C PRO A 282 20.91 -23.26 0.92
N PRO A 283 20.90 -24.59 0.89
CA PRO A 283 20.42 -25.34 -0.27
C PRO A 283 18.95 -25.00 -0.54
N LEU A 284 18.61 -24.74 -1.80
CA LEU A 284 17.25 -24.51 -2.23
C LEU A 284 16.90 -25.51 -3.34
N GLU A 285 15.87 -26.30 -3.10
CA GLU A 285 15.34 -27.20 -4.12
C GLU A 285 14.63 -26.38 -5.22
N ASP A 286 14.81 -26.76 -6.48
CA ASP A 286 14.07 -26.19 -7.61
C ASP A 286 12.65 -26.75 -7.65
N HIS A 287 11.88 -26.36 -6.64
CA HIS A 287 10.54 -26.84 -6.36
C HIS A 287 9.70 -25.74 -5.69
N PRO A 288 8.39 -25.62 -6.03
CA PRO A 288 7.53 -24.62 -5.42
C PRO A 288 7.36 -24.88 -3.91
N TYR A 289 7.59 -23.86 -3.10
CA TYR A 289 7.37 -23.93 -1.65
C TYR A 289 5.88 -23.96 -1.29
N PHE A 290 5.03 -23.34 -2.10
CA PHE A 290 3.59 -23.21 -1.87
C PHE A 290 2.79 -23.46 -3.14
N ILE A 291 1.53 -23.78 -2.96
CA ILE A 291 0.54 -23.84 -4.01
C ILE A 291 -0.64 -22.90 -3.70
N SER A 292 -1.37 -22.54 -4.74
CA SER A 292 -2.60 -21.75 -4.64
C SER A 292 -3.80 -22.69 -4.45
N VAL A 293 -4.52 -22.52 -3.35
CA VAL A 293 -5.73 -23.30 -3.05
C VAL A 293 -6.95 -22.40 -3.17
N PRO A 294 -7.91 -22.70 -4.06
CA PRO A 294 -9.10 -21.88 -4.22
C PRO A 294 -9.99 -21.92 -2.97
N ILE A 295 -10.65 -20.79 -2.70
CA ILE A 295 -11.70 -20.67 -1.71
C ILE A 295 -12.95 -20.08 -2.38
N GLU A 296 -14.12 -20.64 -2.10
CA GLU A 296 -15.39 -20.24 -2.70
C GLU A 296 -16.24 -19.37 -1.76
N ARG A 297 -15.90 -19.35 -0.50
CA ARG A 297 -16.64 -18.65 0.54
C ARG A 297 -15.72 -17.81 1.43
N ASP A 298 -16.28 -16.73 1.97
CA ASP A 298 -15.60 -15.94 2.99
C ASP A 298 -15.16 -16.83 4.16
N ILE A 299 -13.93 -16.66 4.62
CA ILE A 299 -13.35 -17.46 5.70
C ILE A 299 -12.52 -16.59 6.63
N ASP A 300 -12.61 -16.84 7.94
CA ASP A 300 -11.74 -16.17 8.90
C ASP A 300 -10.29 -16.61 8.71
N VAL A 301 -9.37 -15.65 8.72
CA VAL A 301 -7.91 -15.89 8.60
C VAL A 301 -7.43 -16.91 9.63
N ALA A 302 -7.91 -16.78 10.89
CA ALA A 302 -7.55 -17.70 11.98
C ALA A 302 -8.10 -19.12 11.73
N LEU A 303 -9.28 -19.26 11.13
CA LEU A 303 -9.84 -20.56 10.76
C LEU A 303 -9.04 -21.17 9.60
N ALA A 304 -8.71 -20.40 8.57
CA ALA A 304 -7.91 -20.86 7.45
C ALA A 304 -6.53 -21.37 7.91
N ALA A 305 -5.85 -20.62 8.78
CA ALA A 305 -4.58 -21.03 9.39
C ALA A 305 -4.75 -22.35 10.19
N ARG A 306 -5.77 -22.45 11.01
CA ARG A 306 -6.03 -23.65 11.82
C ARG A 306 -6.34 -24.88 10.95
N LEU A 307 -7.19 -24.73 9.94
CA LEU A 307 -7.55 -25.83 9.04
C LEU A 307 -6.34 -26.32 8.21
N SER A 308 -5.43 -25.41 7.88
CA SER A 308 -4.17 -25.76 7.20
C SER A 308 -3.10 -26.32 8.16
N GLY A 309 -3.31 -26.24 9.48
CA GLY A 309 -2.32 -26.64 10.48
C GLY A 309 -1.13 -25.70 10.60
N LEU A 310 -1.28 -24.47 10.13
CA LEU A 310 -0.28 -23.40 10.25
C LEU A 310 -0.57 -22.54 11.48
N THR A 311 0.50 -21.94 12.04
CA THR A 311 0.33 -20.80 12.93
C THR A 311 -0.19 -19.60 12.13
N LEU A 312 -0.81 -18.64 12.82
CA LEU A 312 -1.28 -17.41 12.18
C LEU A 312 -0.12 -16.64 11.51
N GLU A 313 1.05 -16.63 12.13
CA GLU A 313 2.26 -16.01 11.60
C GLU A 313 2.73 -16.71 10.30
N GLN A 314 2.81 -18.04 10.30
CA GLN A 314 3.17 -18.81 9.11
C GLN A 314 2.17 -18.59 7.97
N PHE A 315 0.88 -18.54 8.27
CA PHE A 315 -0.16 -18.24 7.30
C PHE A 315 0.02 -16.85 6.69
N HIS A 316 0.30 -15.84 7.52
CA HIS A 316 0.54 -14.46 7.05
C HIS A 316 1.84 -14.29 6.26
N GLN A 317 2.82 -15.19 6.39
CA GLN A 317 4.02 -15.15 5.55
C GLN A 317 3.72 -15.46 4.08
N LEU A 318 2.72 -16.31 3.81
CA LEU A 318 2.28 -16.64 2.45
C LEU A 318 1.07 -15.81 1.99
N ASN A 319 0.26 -15.28 2.93
CA ASN A 319 -0.95 -14.52 2.66
C ASN A 319 -0.90 -13.14 3.36
N PRO A 320 0.14 -12.32 3.08
CA PRO A 320 0.39 -11.08 3.81
C PRO A 320 -0.55 -9.93 3.42
N GLN A 321 -1.32 -10.07 2.34
CA GLN A 321 -2.21 -9.03 1.80
C GLN A 321 -3.42 -8.74 2.68
N HIS A 322 -3.80 -9.64 3.60
CA HIS A 322 -5.01 -9.50 4.39
C HIS A 322 -4.86 -8.49 5.52
N ASN A 323 -5.64 -7.41 5.46
CA ASN A 323 -5.65 -6.33 6.46
C ASN A 323 -6.64 -6.58 7.61
N LYS A 324 -7.55 -7.55 7.46
CA LYS A 324 -8.66 -7.84 8.37
C LYS A 324 -8.69 -9.32 8.72
N PRO A 325 -9.35 -9.71 9.82
CA PRO A 325 -9.40 -11.11 10.27
C PRO A 325 -10.25 -12.03 9.38
N VAL A 326 -10.76 -11.56 8.27
CA VAL A 326 -11.57 -12.30 7.30
C VAL A 326 -11.02 -12.14 5.89
N ILE A 327 -11.00 -13.23 5.14
CA ILE A 327 -10.71 -13.28 3.70
C ILE A 327 -12.07 -13.24 3.00
N LEU A 328 -12.26 -12.26 2.14
CA LEU A 328 -13.44 -12.16 1.28
C LEU A 328 -13.17 -12.90 -0.01
N ALA A 329 -13.83 -14.05 -0.21
CA ALA A 329 -13.57 -14.93 -1.35
C ALA A 329 -13.79 -14.23 -2.71
N ALA A 330 -14.80 -13.35 -2.80
CA ALA A 330 -15.06 -12.58 -4.01
C ALA A 330 -13.92 -11.61 -4.39
N GLY A 331 -13.14 -11.15 -3.41
CA GLY A 331 -11.99 -10.27 -3.65
C GLY A 331 -10.65 -11.02 -3.73
N THR A 332 -10.51 -12.12 -2.98
CA THR A 332 -9.32 -12.95 -2.92
C THR A 332 -9.75 -14.42 -2.97
N PRO A 333 -9.88 -15.01 -4.18
CA PRO A 333 -10.50 -16.31 -4.36
C PRO A 333 -9.58 -17.49 -4.03
N GLN A 334 -8.42 -17.25 -3.41
CA GLN A 334 -7.43 -18.28 -3.14
C GLN A 334 -6.59 -17.95 -1.91
N VAL A 335 -5.98 -18.97 -1.33
CA VAL A 335 -4.95 -18.87 -0.29
C VAL A 335 -3.70 -19.63 -0.72
N LEU A 336 -2.52 -19.14 -0.34
CA LEU A 336 -1.25 -19.80 -0.60
C LEU A 336 -0.87 -20.65 0.60
N LEU A 337 -0.58 -21.91 0.38
CA LEU A 337 -0.25 -22.87 1.44
C LEU A 337 0.90 -23.79 1.00
N PRO A 338 1.81 -24.22 1.88
CA PRO A 338 2.72 -25.31 1.58
C PRO A 338 1.93 -26.59 1.23
N TYR A 339 2.52 -27.48 0.44
CA TYR A 339 1.83 -28.66 -0.10
C TYR A 339 1.07 -29.49 0.94
N ASP A 340 1.75 -29.94 1.98
CA ASP A 340 1.13 -30.75 3.04
C ASP A 340 0.01 -30.01 3.76
N ASN A 341 0.19 -28.70 3.95
CA ASN A 341 -0.80 -27.85 4.59
C ASN A 341 -2.00 -27.59 3.68
N ALA A 342 -1.80 -27.57 2.35
CA ALA A 342 -2.88 -27.45 1.38
C ALA A 342 -3.81 -28.68 1.42
N ASN A 343 -3.25 -29.90 1.43
CA ASN A 343 -4.03 -31.14 1.56
C ASN A 343 -4.83 -31.16 2.88
N ARG A 344 -4.20 -30.75 3.99
CA ARG A 344 -4.84 -30.63 5.30
C ARG A 344 -5.97 -29.61 5.29
N PHE A 345 -5.76 -28.46 4.65
CA PHE A 345 -6.76 -27.39 4.52
C PHE A 345 -7.99 -27.88 3.74
N VAL A 346 -7.80 -28.51 2.58
CA VAL A 346 -8.91 -29.02 1.76
C VAL A 346 -9.73 -30.07 2.54
N ALA A 347 -9.06 -31.04 3.17
CA ALA A 347 -9.73 -32.05 4.01
C ALA A 347 -10.43 -31.43 5.21
N GLY A 348 -9.77 -30.47 5.89
CA GLY A 348 -10.32 -29.75 7.00
C GLY A 348 -11.53 -28.90 6.63
N LEU A 349 -11.50 -28.23 5.47
CA LEU A 349 -12.62 -27.45 4.95
C LEU A 349 -13.83 -28.33 4.64
N ALA A 350 -13.61 -29.47 4.01
CA ALA A 350 -14.67 -30.45 3.70
C ALA A 350 -15.32 -31.06 4.96
N ALA A 351 -14.53 -31.26 6.01
CA ALA A 351 -15.00 -31.78 7.30
C ALA A 351 -15.64 -30.72 8.21
N HIS A 352 -15.39 -29.44 7.95
CA HIS A 352 -15.87 -28.36 8.83
C HIS A 352 -17.38 -28.21 8.76
N ARG A 353 -18.06 -28.12 9.93
CA ARG A 353 -19.53 -28.02 10.03
C ARG A 353 -20.00 -26.66 10.59
N GLY A 354 -19.09 -25.79 10.98
CA GLY A 354 -19.40 -24.47 11.52
C GLY A 354 -19.44 -23.37 10.47
N ALA A 355 -19.67 -22.14 10.92
CA ALA A 355 -19.50 -20.97 10.09
C ALA A 355 -18.03 -20.79 9.70
N LEU A 356 -17.76 -20.52 8.43
CA LEU A 356 -16.40 -20.28 7.94
C LEU A 356 -15.90 -18.89 8.31
N ALA A 357 -16.78 -17.89 8.33
CA ALA A 357 -16.44 -16.53 8.69
C ALA A 357 -17.32 -16.03 9.84
N SER A 358 -16.70 -15.47 10.85
CA SER A 358 -17.36 -14.78 11.96
C SER A 358 -17.50 -13.28 11.72
N TRP A 359 -16.84 -12.76 10.71
CA TRP A 359 -16.83 -11.36 10.29
C TRP A 359 -17.40 -11.18 8.89
N THR A 360 -17.94 -9.98 8.63
CA THR A 360 -18.43 -9.59 7.31
C THR A 360 -18.27 -8.08 7.10
N ALA A 361 -18.65 -7.59 5.90
CA ALA A 361 -18.65 -6.17 5.55
C ALA A 361 -20.07 -5.59 5.69
N TRP A 362 -20.18 -4.43 6.32
CA TRP A 362 -21.40 -3.62 6.35
C TRP A 362 -21.12 -2.26 5.68
N VAL A 363 -21.97 -1.90 4.73
CA VAL A 363 -21.87 -0.61 4.02
C VAL A 363 -22.86 0.38 4.63
N ALA A 364 -22.35 1.54 5.09
CA ALA A 364 -23.16 2.57 5.70
C ALA A 364 -24.12 3.19 4.67
N PRO A 365 -25.45 3.05 4.80
CA PRO A 365 -26.40 3.56 3.81
C PRO A 365 -26.51 5.10 3.81
N ARG A 366 -26.13 5.72 4.91
CA ARG A 366 -26.09 7.17 5.11
C ARG A 366 -24.94 7.54 6.06
N THR A 367 -24.66 8.84 6.17
CA THR A 367 -23.70 9.30 7.19
C THR A 367 -24.32 9.12 8.58
N VAL A 368 -23.64 8.36 9.44
CA VAL A 368 -24.14 7.96 10.76
C VAL A 368 -23.10 8.18 11.85
N LYS A 369 -23.56 8.33 13.10
CA LYS A 369 -22.68 8.25 14.27
C LYS A 369 -22.23 6.81 14.49
N PRO A 370 -20.99 6.57 14.96
CA PRO A 370 -20.51 5.22 15.28
C PRO A 370 -21.43 4.48 16.27
N LEU A 371 -21.98 5.16 17.27
CA LEU A 371 -22.97 4.58 18.18
C LEU A 371 -24.20 4.05 17.46
N GLU A 372 -24.70 4.79 16.47
CA GLU A 372 -25.87 4.38 15.68
C GLU A 372 -25.55 3.19 14.78
N ALA A 373 -24.39 3.23 14.10
CA ALA A 373 -23.89 2.10 13.31
C ALA A 373 -23.70 0.85 14.17
N ALA A 374 -23.08 0.99 15.34
CA ALA A 374 -22.85 -0.11 16.28
C ALA A 374 -24.14 -0.83 16.70
N ARG A 375 -25.19 -0.05 17.01
CA ARG A 375 -26.53 -0.62 17.34
C ARG A 375 -27.13 -1.43 16.19
N GLN A 376 -26.96 -0.99 14.95
CA GLN A 376 -27.47 -1.67 13.77
C GLN A 376 -26.81 -3.02 13.52
N VAL A 377 -25.53 -3.15 13.91
CA VAL A 377 -24.71 -4.35 13.65
C VAL A 377 -24.46 -5.19 14.91
N GLY A 378 -25.15 -4.90 16.01
CA GLY A 378 -25.05 -5.68 17.26
C GLY A 378 -23.72 -5.53 18.00
N MET A 379 -23.05 -4.38 17.89
CA MET A 379 -21.79 -4.08 18.58
C MET A 379 -21.96 -2.95 19.61
N THR A 380 -21.00 -2.83 20.52
CA THR A 380 -20.82 -1.58 21.27
C THR A 380 -20.10 -0.53 20.40
N GLU A 381 -20.25 0.76 20.74
CA GLU A 381 -19.56 1.83 20.01
C GLU A 381 -18.04 1.64 20.08
N ASP A 382 -17.51 1.28 21.25
CA ASP A 382 -16.07 1.11 21.46
C ASP A 382 -15.52 -0.05 20.61
N GLN A 383 -16.20 -1.21 20.59
CA GLN A 383 -15.83 -2.33 19.73
C GLN A 383 -15.83 -1.95 18.25
N LEU A 384 -16.88 -1.23 17.79
CA LEU A 384 -16.96 -0.80 16.40
C LEU A 384 -15.81 0.15 16.04
N ARG A 385 -15.50 1.08 16.94
CA ARG A 385 -14.40 2.04 16.75
C ARG A 385 -13.02 1.35 16.73
N GLU A 386 -12.79 0.44 17.65
CA GLU A 386 -11.54 -0.30 17.77
C GLU A 386 -11.26 -1.14 16.51
N VAL A 387 -12.18 -2.01 16.13
CA VAL A 387 -12.05 -2.93 14.99
C VAL A 387 -11.87 -2.17 13.67
N ASN A 388 -12.56 -1.02 13.52
CA ASN A 388 -12.53 -0.22 12.31
C ASN A 388 -11.57 0.98 12.41
N ARG A 389 -10.87 1.17 13.53
CA ARG A 389 -9.94 2.28 13.80
C ARG A 389 -10.59 3.65 13.56
N ILE A 390 -11.82 3.84 14.06
CA ILE A 390 -12.57 5.09 13.93
C ILE A 390 -12.18 6.02 15.07
N PRO A 391 -11.52 7.17 14.81
CA PRO A 391 -11.13 8.11 15.85
C PRO A 391 -12.34 8.72 16.57
N ALA A 392 -12.13 9.25 17.78
CA ALA A 392 -13.16 9.97 18.50
C ALA A 392 -13.67 11.17 17.68
N ARG A 393 -14.95 11.50 17.85
CA ARG A 393 -15.64 12.64 17.19
C ARG A 393 -15.63 12.59 15.65
N MET A 394 -15.58 11.38 15.08
CA MET A 394 -15.75 11.16 13.65
C MET A 394 -17.06 10.45 13.38
N LEU A 395 -17.73 10.86 12.31
CA LEU A 395 -18.90 10.21 11.71
C LEU A 395 -18.44 9.25 10.63
N VAL A 396 -19.14 8.16 10.46
CA VAL A 396 -19.00 7.24 9.33
C VAL A 396 -19.84 7.79 8.16
N ARG A 397 -19.19 8.12 7.04
CA ARG A 397 -19.87 8.66 5.86
C ARG A 397 -20.66 7.58 5.12
N ALA A 398 -21.72 8.00 4.42
CA ALA A 398 -22.44 7.13 3.49
C ALA A 398 -21.47 6.46 2.51
N GLY A 399 -21.69 5.17 2.22
CA GLY A 399 -20.83 4.36 1.35
C GLY A 399 -19.56 3.83 2.02
N SER A 400 -19.29 4.18 3.29
CA SER A 400 -18.18 3.58 4.04
C SER A 400 -18.46 2.11 4.31
N THR A 401 -17.45 1.26 4.10
CA THR A 401 -17.49 -0.15 4.47
C THR A 401 -16.87 -0.33 5.84
N LEU A 402 -17.56 -1.02 6.75
CA LEU A 402 -17.07 -1.37 8.09
C LEU A 402 -16.97 -2.89 8.22
N LEU A 403 -15.95 -3.35 8.93
CA LEU A 403 -15.86 -4.73 9.42
C LEU A 403 -16.81 -4.89 10.61
N VAL A 404 -17.71 -5.86 10.54
CA VAL A 404 -18.71 -6.15 11.57
C VAL A 404 -18.84 -7.65 11.79
N PRO A 405 -19.35 -8.12 12.95
CA PRO A 405 -19.65 -9.53 13.16
C PRO A 405 -20.71 -10.02 12.17
N ARG A 406 -20.53 -11.23 11.67
CA ARG A 406 -21.54 -11.91 10.86
C ARG A 406 -22.71 -12.32 11.75
N SER A 407 -23.91 -12.03 11.32
CA SER A 407 -25.15 -12.40 12.03
C SER A 407 -26.04 -13.24 11.13
N ALA A 408 -27.10 -13.82 11.71
CA ALA A 408 -28.10 -14.58 10.93
C ALA A 408 -28.74 -13.75 9.79
N HIS A 409 -28.84 -12.43 9.97
CA HIS A 409 -29.37 -11.51 8.95
C HIS A 409 -28.33 -11.09 7.90
N GLN A 410 -27.05 -11.43 8.12
CA GLN A 410 -25.92 -11.13 7.23
C GLN A 410 -25.08 -12.39 7.01
N ALA A 411 -25.75 -13.51 6.70
CA ALA A 411 -25.11 -14.81 6.52
C ALA A 411 -24.48 -15.01 5.14
N SER A 412 -24.87 -14.20 4.15
CA SER A 412 -24.31 -14.25 2.78
C SER A 412 -22.89 -13.73 2.75
N ASP A 413 -22.11 -14.28 1.81
CA ASP A 413 -20.77 -13.80 1.53
C ASP A 413 -20.79 -12.42 0.88
N VAL A 414 -19.70 -11.67 1.04
CA VAL A 414 -19.57 -10.32 0.55
C VAL A 414 -19.45 -10.33 -0.98
N THR A 415 -20.18 -9.44 -1.66
CA THR A 415 -20.10 -9.33 -3.13
C THR A 415 -18.77 -8.74 -3.57
N GLU A 416 -18.34 -9.06 -4.80
CA GLU A 416 -17.12 -8.54 -5.42
C GLU A 416 -17.07 -7.01 -5.39
N ALA A 417 -18.18 -6.35 -5.73
CA ALA A 417 -18.26 -4.89 -5.73
C ALA A 417 -17.93 -4.28 -4.35
N VAL A 418 -18.36 -4.93 -3.26
CA VAL A 418 -18.04 -4.50 -1.90
C VAL A 418 -16.61 -4.88 -1.52
N ALA A 419 -16.17 -6.10 -1.86
CA ALA A 419 -14.82 -6.58 -1.56
C ALA A 419 -13.74 -5.71 -2.22
N ASP A 420 -13.97 -5.27 -3.46
CA ASP A 420 -12.99 -4.49 -4.24
C ASP A 420 -12.98 -3.00 -3.89
N ASN A 421 -14.12 -2.44 -3.53
CA ASN A 421 -14.26 -1.01 -3.28
C ASN A 421 -14.38 -0.64 -1.79
N ALA A 422 -14.11 -1.58 -0.90
CA ALA A 422 -14.22 -1.40 0.54
C ALA A 422 -13.29 -0.29 1.07
N MET A 423 -13.87 0.81 1.55
CA MET A 423 -13.13 1.92 2.13
C MET A 423 -13.87 2.55 3.30
N ILE A 424 -13.16 3.12 4.25
CA ILE A 424 -13.73 3.92 5.32
C ILE A 424 -13.50 5.40 5.00
N ALA A 425 -14.59 6.14 4.79
CA ALA A 425 -14.57 7.58 4.70
C ALA A 425 -15.18 8.18 5.98
N LEU A 426 -14.44 9.05 6.64
CA LEU A 426 -14.86 9.68 7.88
C LEU A 426 -15.11 11.18 7.68
N ALA A 427 -15.99 11.76 8.50
CA ALA A 427 -16.22 13.20 8.57
C ALA A 427 -16.16 13.65 10.03
N PRO A 428 -15.61 14.84 10.35
CA PRO A 428 -15.62 15.34 11.71
C PRO A 428 -17.06 15.61 12.17
N GLU A 429 -17.37 15.20 13.40
CA GLU A 429 -18.65 15.53 14.03
C GLU A 429 -18.68 17.02 14.31
N ALA A 430 -19.79 17.68 13.94
CA ALA A 430 -19.97 19.08 14.21
C ALA A 430 -19.98 19.33 15.72
N ARG A 431 -19.11 20.20 16.20
CA ARG A 431 -19.13 20.61 17.60
C ARG A 431 -20.42 21.39 17.88
N PRO A 432 -21.11 21.15 19.01
CA PRO A 432 -22.25 21.96 19.36
C PRO A 432 -21.83 23.43 19.44
N PRO A 433 -22.68 24.37 18.99
CA PRO A 433 -22.33 25.78 19.02
C PRO A 433 -22.06 26.25 20.45
N ARG A 434 -21.06 27.12 20.60
CA ARG A 434 -20.72 27.70 21.91
C ARG A 434 -21.81 28.67 22.35
N ARG A 435 -22.31 28.51 23.56
CA ARG A 435 -23.23 29.44 24.18
C ARG A 435 -22.44 30.64 24.72
N LEU A 436 -22.75 31.84 24.24
CA LEU A 436 -22.19 33.10 24.77
C LEU A 436 -23.31 33.95 25.30
N GLN A 437 -23.06 34.63 26.45
CA GLN A 437 -23.95 35.66 27.00
C GLN A 437 -23.57 37.02 26.40
N VAL A 438 -24.53 37.66 25.73
CA VAL A 438 -24.34 38.99 25.13
C VAL A 438 -25.30 39.96 25.82
N LYS A 439 -24.77 41.05 26.31
CA LYS A 439 -25.59 42.12 26.90
C LYS A 439 -26.14 43.02 25.80
N VAL A 440 -27.46 43.23 25.79
CA VAL A 440 -28.12 44.14 24.84
C VAL A 440 -27.72 45.59 25.18
N GLY A 441 -27.34 46.36 24.17
CA GLY A 441 -26.94 47.74 24.30
C GLY A 441 -28.06 48.68 24.79
N ARG A 442 -27.86 50.00 24.66
CA ARG A 442 -28.77 51.02 25.17
C ARG A 442 -30.15 51.08 24.48
N LYS A 443 -30.30 50.44 23.32
CA LYS A 443 -31.59 50.42 22.57
C LYS A 443 -32.16 49.00 22.56
N PRO A 444 -33.48 48.83 22.61
CA PRO A 444 -34.11 47.51 22.41
C PRO A 444 -33.67 46.88 21.10
N LEU A 445 -33.51 45.58 21.07
CA LEU A 445 -33.08 44.86 19.87
C LEU A 445 -34.02 43.67 19.59
N THR A 446 -34.56 43.57 18.36
CA THR A 446 -35.41 42.44 18.00
C THR A 446 -34.61 41.15 17.89
N VAL A 447 -35.28 40.04 18.15
CA VAL A 447 -34.68 38.69 17.97
C VAL A 447 -34.04 38.55 16.59
N ALA A 448 -34.73 39.00 15.52
CA ALA A 448 -34.24 38.93 14.15
C ALA A 448 -32.98 39.77 13.91
N ALA A 449 -32.91 40.99 14.54
CA ALA A 449 -31.71 41.85 14.40
C ALA A 449 -30.50 41.30 15.13
N LEU A 450 -30.69 40.76 16.34
CA LEU A 450 -29.59 40.14 17.11
C LEU A 450 -29.14 38.82 16.46
N ALA A 451 -30.06 38.01 15.96
CA ALA A 451 -29.76 36.77 15.24
C ALA A 451 -28.88 37.03 14.02
N ARG A 452 -29.21 38.00 13.17
CA ARG A 452 -28.41 38.42 12.00
C ARG A 452 -26.98 38.83 12.40
N ARG A 453 -26.88 39.64 13.49
CA ARG A 453 -25.57 40.10 13.99
C ARG A 453 -24.63 38.97 14.42
N HIS A 454 -25.18 37.83 14.85
CA HIS A 454 -24.42 36.66 15.31
C HIS A 454 -24.46 35.48 14.34
N GLY A 455 -24.96 35.68 13.11
CA GLY A 455 -25.02 34.63 12.07
C GLY A 455 -25.94 33.46 12.43
N MET A 456 -27.02 33.75 13.19
CA MET A 456 -28.02 32.76 13.63
C MET A 456 -29.35 32.98 12.91
N SER A 457 -30.19 31.93 12.88
CA SER A 457 -31.62 32.11 12.53
C SER A 457 -32.37 32.74 13.73
N ALA A 458 -33.41 33.53 13.42
CA ALA A 458 -34.25 34.13 14.47
C ALA A 458 -34.92 33.05 15.34
N ALA A 459 -35.36 31.93 14.73
CA ALA A 459 -35.93 30.80 15.46
C ALA A 459 -34.91 30.15 16.44
N ALA A 460 -33.66 29.97 16.02
CA ALA A 460 -32.64 29.40 16.90
C ALA A 460 -32.28 30.32 18.09
N LEU A 461 -32.23 31.65 17.88
CA LEU A 461 -32.00 32.58 18.94
C LEU A 461 -33.21 32.68 19.90
N ALA A 462 -34.41 32.66 19.38
CA ALA A 462 -35.67 32.64 20.14
C ALA A 462 -35.73 31.41 21.05
N ALA A 463 -35.50 30.21 20.48
CA ALA A 463 -35.45 28.94 21.22
C ALA A 463 -34.35 28.91 22.31
N ALA A 464 -33.15 29.45 22.01
CA ALA A 464 -32.06 29.52 22.98
C ALA A 464 -32.35 30.40 24.21
N ASN A 465 -33.31 31.30 24.09
CA ASN A 465 -33.69 32.29 25.13
C ASN A 465 -35.12 32.12 25.65
N GLY A 466 -35.92 31.12 25.16
CA GLY A 466 -37.27 30.88 25.60
C GLY A 466 -38.26 32.01 25.23
N VAL A 467 -38.04 32.71 24.12
CA VAL A 467 -38.86 33.84 23.67
C VAL A 467 -39.45 33.59 22.29
N GLY A 468 -40.49 34.32 21.91
CA GLY A 468 -41.06 34.24 20.55
C GLY A 468 -40.12 34.84 19.50
N ALA A 469 -40.22 34.36 18.24
CA ALA A 469 -39.36 34.83 17.12
C ALA A 469 -39.53 36.35 16.82
N ASN A 470 -40.67 36.91 17.13
CA ASN A 470 -40.98 38.34 16.96
C ASN A 470 -40.72 39.20 18.22
N ALA A 471 -40.18 38.60 19.28
CA ALA A 471 -39.91 39.32 20.51
C ALA A 471 -38.75 40.31 20.36
N SER A 472 -38.67 41.27 21.33
CA SER A 472 -37.55 42.22 21.47
C SER A 472 -36.93 42.06 22.82
N PHE A 473 -35.62 42.12 22.87
CA PHE A 473 -34.81 42.12 24.11
C PHE A 473 -34.68 43.56 24.65
N ARG A 474 -34.77 43.72 25.98
CA ARG A 474 -34.67 45.02 26.64
C ARG A 474 -33.22 45.48 26.72
N PRO A 475 -32.96 46.80 26.79
CA PRO A 475 -31.64 47.34 27.10
C PRO A 475 -31.08 46.72 28.38
N GLY A 476 -29.81 46.29 28.35
CA GLY A 476 -29.13 45.66 29.49
C GLY A 476 -29.42 44.17 29.68
N GLN A 477 -30.40 43.59 28.99
CA GLN A 477 -30.73 42.18 29.10
C GLN A 477 -29.58 41.29 28.60
N LEU A 478 -29.28 40.20 29.35
CA LEU A 478 -28.35 39.16 28.90
C LEU A 478 -29.08 38.16 28.01
N VAL A 479 -28.53 37.94 26.82
CA VAL A 479 -29.11 37.08 25.80
C VAL A 479 -28.10 35.98 25.43
N THR A 480 -28.53 34.72 25.45
CA THR A 480 -27.72 33.59 25.02
C THR A 480 -27.67 33.52 23.49
N VAL A 481 -26.49 33.69 22.92
CA VAL A 481 -26.23 33.48 21.49
C VAL A 481 -25.45 32.19 21.27
N LEU A 482 -25.77 31.47 20.20
CA LEU A 482 -25.11 30.23 19.79
C LEU A 482 -24.12 30.58 18.69
N VAL A 483 -22.84 30.59 19.01
CA VAL A 483 -21.78 30.91 18.04
C VAL A 483 -21.16 29.62 17.55
N PRO A 484 -21.16 29.34 16.23
CA PRO A 484 -20.48 28.18 15.70
C PRO A 484 -19.00 28.24 16.03
N HIS A 485 -18.40 27.10 16.39
CA HIS A 485 -16.95 27.04 16.50
C HIS A 485 -16.34 27.40 15.14
N ARG A 486 -15.50 28.45 15.09
CA ARG A 486 -14.69 28.70 13.90
C ARG A 486 -13.87 27.42 13.65
N THR A 487 -14.19 26.68 12.60
CA THR A 487 -13.28 25.68 12.10
C THR A 487 -12.00 26.43 11.75
N ALA A 488 -10.87 26.03 12.33
CA ALA A 488 -9.58 26.53 11.88
C ALA A 488 -9.55 26.37 10.34
N ALA A 489 -9.25 27.45 9.64
CA ALA A 489 -9.06 27.36 8.19
C ALA A 489 -8.09 26.21 7.91
N PRO A 490 -8.37 25.36 6.89
CA PRO A 490 -7.47 24.26 6.58
C PRO A 490 -6.07 24.83 6.42
N THR A 491 -5.13 24.32 7.20
CA THR A 491 -3.72 24.64 7.05
C THR A 491 -3.35 24.46 5.59
N LYS A 492 -2.55 25.33 5.00
CA LYS A 492 -2.16 25.34 3.56
C LYS A 492 -1.71 23.97 3.00
N VAL A 493 -1.37 23.01 3.87
CA VAL A 493 -1.03 21.63 3.53
C VAL A 493 -2.25 20.83 3.06
N ALA A 494 -3.45 21.05 3.64
CA ALA A 494 -4.67 20.35 3.21
C ALA A 494 -5.27 20.95 1.92
N ALA A 495 -5.01 22.22 1.64
CA ALA A 495 -5.47 22.89 0.42
C ALA A 495 -4.72 22.39 -0.85
N LYS A 496 -3.49 21.86 -0.70
CA LYS A 496 -2.72 21.36 -1.83
C LYS A 496 -3.17 19.97 -2.30
N VAL A 497 -3.86 19.21 -1.45
CA VAL A 497 -4.42 17.87 -1.80
C VAL A 497 -5.85 18.01 -2.35
N ALA A 498 -6.60 19.04 -1.96
CA ALA A 498 -7.97 19.28 -2.44
C ALA A 498 -8.02 20.05 -3.78
N GLY A 499 -6.90 20.62 -4.24
CA GLY A 499 -6.82 21.47 -5.43
C GLY A 499 -6.75 20.72 -6.78
N THR A 500 -6.71 19.40 -6.80
CA THR A 500 -6.57 18.60 -8.03
C THR A 500 -7.89 18.05 -8.60
N GLN A 501 -9.03 18.46 -8.03
CA GLN A 501 -10.35 18.23 -8.67
C GLN A 501 -10.99 19.57 -9.02
N ARG A 502 -10.41 20.29 -9.96
CA ARG A 502 -11.10 21.40 -10.64
C ARG A 502 -11.77 20.89 -11.90
N ALA A 503 -13.10 21.11 -11.92
CA ALA A 503 -13.97 20.84 -13.04
C ALA A 503 -13.42 21.40 -14.36
N ALA A 504 -13.63 20.65 -15.44
CA ALA A 504 -13.36 21.07 -16.81
C ALA A 504 -14.03 22.42 -17.12
N PRO A 505 -13.37 23.35 -17.84
CA PRO A 505 -14.01 24.60 -18.23
C PRO A 505 -15.12 24.33 -19.24
N ARG A 506 -16.33 24.82 -18.94
CA ARG A 506 -17.42 24.92 -19.90
C ARG A 506 -16.94 25.76 -21.10
N LEU A 507 -16.95 25.18 -22.27
CA LEU A 507 -16.80 25.88 -23.54
C LEU A 507 -17.92 26.91 -23.67
N ALA A 508 -17.58 28.19 -23.68
CA ALA A 508 -18.46 29.27 -24.01
C ALA A 508 -18.79 29.23 -25.51
N ALA A 509 -20.07 29.19 -25.82
CA ALA A 509 -20.60 29.27 -27.18
C ALA A 509 -20.20 30.62 -27.82
N SER A 510 -19.41 30.59 -28.87
CA SER A 510 -19.15 31.74 -29.72
C SER A 510 -20.29 31.94 -30.72
N LYS A 511 -20.80 33.17 -30.76
CA LYS A 511 -21.81 33.66 -31.73
C LYS A 511 -21.28 33.62 -33.17
N PRO A 512 -22.15 33.40 -34.18
CA PRO A 512 -21.73 33.38 -35.57
C PRO A 512 -21.55 34.81 -36.11
N THR A 513 -20.40 35.12 -36.67
CA THR A 513 -20.15 36.32 -37.46
C THR A 513 -20.13 36.01 -38.96
N ALA A 514 -20.70 36.93 -39.71
CA ALA A 514 -21.16 36.87 -41.06
C ALA A 514 -20.11 36.53 -42.12
N ARG A 515 -20.62 35.83 -43.15
CA ARG A 515 -20.04 35.63 -44.49
C ARG A 515 -19.54 36.92 -45.09
N ARG A 516 -18.30 36.86 -45.61
CA ARG A 516 -17.87 37.76 -46.67
C ARG A 516 -17.23 36.94 -47.79
N THR A 517 -17.96 36.90 -48.92
CA THR A 517 -17.53 36.39 -50.23
C THR A 517 -16.46 37.29 -50.85
N ILE A 518 -15.36 36.71 -51.33
CA ILE A 518 -14.57 37.30 -52.45
C ILE A 518 -13.94 36.16 -53.27
N ASP A 519 -14.34 36.19 -54.44
CA ASP A 519 -13.98 35.78 -55.78
C ASP A 519 -12.73 34.94 -56.10
N ARG A 520 -13.00 34.03 -57.03
CA ARG A 520 -12.12 33.25 -57.88
C ARG A 520 -11.16 34.11 -58.71
N LYS A 521 -9.91 33.70 -58.85
CA LYS A 521 -9.19 33.74 -60.16
C LYS A 521 -8.19 32.61 -60.27
N ALA A 522 -8.11 32.12 -61.51
CA ALA A 522 -7.56 30.87 -61.99
C ALA A 522 -6.03 30.89 -62.23
N ARG A 523 -5.40 29.73 -62.07
CA ARG A 523 -4.39 28.98 -62.87
C ARG A 523 -3.20 29.76 -63.54
N PRO A 524 -2.06 29.09 -63.94
CA PRO A 524 -1.90 27.69 -64.35
C PRO A 524 -0.60 26.96 -63.89
N ALA A 525 -0.49 25.72 -64.35
CA ALA A 525 0.49 24.67 -64.20
C ALA A 525 1.84 24.88 -64.92
N ALA A 526 2.90 24.22 -64.46
CA ALA A 526 4.02 23.65 -65.23
C ALA A 526 4.68 22.51 -64.40
N ARG A 527 4.56 21.36 -64.80
CA ARG A 527 5.33 20.28 -65.48
C ARG A 527 6.81 20.18 -65.06
N ALA A 528 7.11 19.07 -64.37
CA ALA A 528 7.95 17.92 -64.76
C ALA A 528 9.44 18.09 -65.01
N ARG A 529 10.22 17.18 -64.33
CA ARG A 529 11.22 16.17 -64.82
C ARG A 529 12.11 15.74 -63.67
N VAL A 530 12.08 14.51 -63.27
CA VAL A 530 12.83 13.31 -63.67
C VAL A 530 14.34 13.54 -63.87
N ALA A 531 15.15 12.87 -63.04
CA ALA A 531 16.29 11.98 -63.30
C ALA A 531 17.09 11.77 -62.00
N SER A 532 17.07 10.56 -61.50
CA SER A 532 18.12 9.52 -61.45
C SER A 532 19.55 9.99 -61.21
N ARG A 533 20.05 9.68 -60.00
CA ARG A 533 21.21 8.78 -59.82
C ARG A 533 21.21 8.28 -58.38
#